data_7e3fffc13ce350ab20ee6338838896e3
#
_entry.id   7e3fffc13ce350ab20ee6338838896e3
#
_cell.length_a   1.000
_cell.length_b   1.000
_cell.length_c   1.000
_cell.angle_alpha   90.00
_cell.angle_beta   90.00
_cell.angle_gamma   90.00
#
_symmetry.space_group_name_H-M   'P 1'
#
loop_
_entity.id
_entity.type
_entity.pdbx_description
1 polymer ?
#
loop_
_entity_poly.entity_id
_entity_poly.type
_entity_poly.pdbx_seq_one_letter_code
_entity_poly.pdbx_strand_id
1 'polypeptide(L)'
;MIEETVFTNEEIINVVKKIYNIDIYQIEKLNRGSANLYLLNEDKYILKEFQTKYTKEEIDKEINIINHLKNDNIPVPEYIKTITGEYSFIYKNKVIIMQKFIEGYTMESNTGKYDQILESAEYLGKIIKSLETLEFELPSNDVSSWYSSETINESIAKQEKLLKKISIEDYPQIYKDLMDKISMLQYVRDNFDFSDMNKLTIMNTHGDYSVLQFIYKNDKINAIIDFVSACKMPIVWEIIRSYSYIDPKAKDGKIDINNLVEYVKVFSKYVKLNKYDFKFMSYLYLIQLLSSTFGYKQYIADNSKTSLLDFAFFRTKLCKFLFENAEIIANTLIEKCS
;
A
#
# COMPACT_ATOMS: atom_id res chain seq x y z
N MET A 1 -16.64 1.81 -7.29
CA MET A 1 -17.64 0.84 -6.73
C MET A 1 -17.16 -0.55 -7.09
N ILE A 2 -17.38 -1.52 -6.18
CA ILE A 2 -17.15 -2.94 -6.49
C ILE A 2 -18.24 -3.36 -7.49
N GLU A 3 -17.86 -4.11 -8.53
CA GLU A 3 -18.81 -4.66 -9.50
C GLU A 3 -19.80 -5.59 -8.80
N GLU A 4 -21.01 -5.66 -9.35
CA GLU A 4 -22.00 -6.62 -8.87
C GLU A 4 -21.46 -8.06 -8.97
N THR A 5 -21.84 -8.87 -8.00
CA THR A 5 -21.46 -10.29 -8.01
C THR A 5 -22.18 -11.05 -9.12
N VAL A 6 -21.49 -12.05 -9.66
CA VAL A 6 -22.08 -13.02 -10.60
C VAL A 6 -22.67 -14.25 -9.92
N PHE A 7 -22.55 -14.33 -8.57
CA PHE A 7 -22.98 -15.48 -7.80
C PHE A 7 -24.31 -15.26 -7.08
N THR A 8 -25.17 -16.28 -7.14
CA THR A 8 -26.20 -16.57 -6.13
C THR A 8 -25.61 -17.53 -5.07
N ASN A 9 -26.25 -17.64 -3.90
CA ASN A 9 -25.81 -18.60 -2.87
C ASN A 9 -25.82 -20.05 -3.38
N GLU A 10 -26.84 -20.44 -4.16
CA GLU A 10 -26.93 -21.77 -4.77
C GLU A 10 -25.77 -22.03 -5.75
N GLU A 11 -25.39 -21.02 -6.54
CA GLU A 11 -24.25 -21.13 -7.46
C GLU A 11 -22.92 -21.27 -6.69
N ILE A 12 -22.73 -20.56 -5.57
CA ILE A 12 -21.54 -20.72 -4.73
C ILE A 12 -21.45 -22.17 -4.24
N ILE A 13 -22.55 -22.73 -3.69
CA ILE A 13 -22.57 -24.12 -3.20
C ILE A 13 -22.15 -25.08 -4.32
N ASN A 14 -22.80 -24.97 -5.48
CA ASN A 14 -22.59 -25.87 -6.61
C ASN A 14 -21.16 -25.74 -7.19
N VAL A 15 -20.69 -24.51 -7.37
CA VAL A 15 -19.36 -24.23 -7.93
C VAL A 15 -18.27 -24.68 -6.98
N VAL A 16 -18.35 -24.36 -5.69
CA VAL A 16 -17.35 -24.78 -4.70
C VAL A 16 -17.31 -26.30 -4.57
N LYS A 17 -18.47 -26.96 -4.53
CA LYS A 17 -18.52 -28.44 -4.52
C LYS A 17 -17.86 -29.03 -5.76
N LYS A 18 -18.17 -28.50 -6.95
CA LYS A 18 -17.64 -29.00 -8.23
C LYS A 18 -16.12 -28.74 -8.37
N ILE A 19 -15.65 -27.57 -7.96
CA ILE A 19 -14.26 -27.12 -8.22
C ILE A 19 -13.31 -27.53 -7.11
N TYR A 20 -13.74 -27.51 -5.84
CA TYR A 20 -12.88 -27.79 -4.68
C TYR A 20 -13.24 -29.10 -3.95
N ASN A 21 -14.35 -29.74 -4.31
CA ASN A 21 -14.91 -30.89 -3.60
C ASN A 21 -15.20 -30.64 -2.11
N ILE A 22 -15.60 -29.41 -1.79
CA ILE A 22 -15.94 -28.96 -0.42
C ILE A 22 -17.46 -28.71 -0.37
N ASP A 23 -18.10 -29.23 0.69
CA ASP A 23 -19.51 -28.96 0.96
C ASP A 23 -19.66 -27.63 1.69
N ILE A 24 -20.57 -26.78 1.18
CA ILE A 24 -20.87 -25.47 1.76
C ILE A 24 -22.27 -25.51 2.36
N TYR A 25 -22.36 -25.17 3.65
CA TYR A 25 -23.62 -25.12 4.41
C TYR A 25 -23.91 -23.74 4.97
N GLN A 26 -22.94 -22.81 4.96
CA GLN A 26 -23.12 -21.43 5.39
C GLN A 26 -22.35 -20.47 4.48
N ILE A 27 -23.01 -19.38 4.11
CA ILE A 27 -22.44 -18.30 3.28
C ILE A 27 -22.83 -16.96 3.90
N GLU A 28 -21.82 -16.11 4.11
CA GLU A 28 -21.98 -14.71 4.50
C GLU A 28 -21.24 -13.81 3.52
N LYS A 29 -21.92 -12.85 2.90
CA LYS A 29 -21.26 -11.85 2.03
C LYS A 29 -20.64 -10.75 2.88
N LEU A 30 -19.33 -10.52 2.71
CA LEU A 30 -18.61 -9.47 3.41
C LEU A 30 -18.60 -8.18 2.57
N ASN A 31 -19.00 -7.05 3.18
CA ASN A 31 -19.04 -5.74 2.52
C ASN A 31 -17.75 -4.95 2.78
N ARG A 32 -16.60 -5.49 2.37
CA ARG A 32 -15.28 -4.84 2.53
C ARG A 32 -14.31 -5.27 1.45
N GLY A 33 -13.24 -4.48 1.25
CA GLY A 33 -12.19 -4.77 0.25
C GLY A 33 -12.52 -4.28 -1.15
N SER A 34 -11.73 -4.73 -2.11
CA SER A 34 -11.80 -4.36 -3.54
C SER A 34 -12.44 -5.44 -4.43
N ALA A 35 -12.90 -6.54 -3.85
CA ALA A 35 -13.52 -7.69 -4.51
C ALA A 35 -14.80 -8.10 -3.76
N ASN A 36 -15.65 -8.94 -4.38
CA ASN A 36 -16.72 -9.58 -3.66
C ASN A 36 -16.16 -10.73 -2.82
N LEU A 37 -16.39 -10.71 -1.52
CA LEU A 37 -15.89 -11.69 -0.57
C LEU A 37 -17.04 -12.45 0.08
N TYR A 38 -16.89 -13.77 0.16
CA TYR A 38 -17.85 -14.66 0.82
C TYR A 38 -17.14 -15.48 1.88
N LEU A 39 -17.61 -15.35 3.11
CA LEU A 39 -17.20 -16.17 4.23
C LEU A 39 -18.01 -17.47 4.18
N LEU A 40 -17.31 -18.61 4.25
CA LEU A 40 -17.91 -19.92 4.05
C LEU A 40 -17.65 -20.81 5.28
N ASN A 41 -18.70 -21.58 5.68
CA ASN A 41 -18.63 -22.64 6.69
C ASN A 41 -18.03 -22.18 8.03
N GLU A 42 -18.68 -21.22 8.69
CA GLU A 42 -18.30 -20.78 10.04
C GLU A 42 -16.79 -20.40 10.12
N ASP A 43 -16.42 -19.45 9.30
CA ASP A 43 -15.05 -18.90 9.29
C ASP A 43 -13.93 -19.88 8.87
N LYS A 44 -14.24 -20.87 8.03
CA LYS A 44 -13.20 -21.77 7.49
C LYS A 44 -12.55 -21.25 6.24
N TYR A 45 -13.34 -20.65 5.34
CA TYR A 45 -12.84 -20.22 4.03
C TYR A 45 -13.35 -18.85 3.63
N ILE A 46 -12.60 -18.18 2.76
CA ILE A 46 -13.00 -17.00 2.00
C ILE A 46 -12.99 -17.36 0.53
N LEU A 47 -14.15 -17.22 -0.15
CA LEU A 47 -14.22 -17.19 -1.59
C LEU A 47 -14.10 -15.72 -2.04
N LYS A 48 -13.16 -15.43 -2.94
CA LYS A 48 -12.90 -14.08 -3.46
C LYS A 48 -13.21 -14.05 -4.96
N GLU A 49 -14.15 -13.20 -5.34
CA GLU A 49 -14.53 -12.90 -6.72
C GLU A 49 -13.94 -11.57 -7.12
N PHE A 50 -12.95 -11.59 -8.00
CA PHE A 50 -12.28 -10.39 -8.48
C PHE A 50 -13.16 -9.61 -9.47
N GLN A 51 -12.89 -8.32 -9.61
CA GLN A 51 -13.51 -7.48 -10.64
C GLN A 51 -13.01 -7.89 -12.02
N THR A 52 -13.80 -7.63 -13.07
CA THR A 52 -13.48 -8.02 -14.47
C THR A 52 -12.20 -7.39 -15.02
N LYS A 53 -11.71 -6.32 -14.39
CA LYS A 53 -10.43 -5.71 -14.76
C LYS A 53 -9.20 -6.56 -14.46
N TYR A 54 -9.32 -7.56 -13.57
CA TYR A 54 -8.21 -8.46 -13.22
C TYR A 54 -8.22 -9.70 -14.11
N THR A 55 -7.07 -10.00 -14.68
CA THR A 55 -6.85 -11.22 -15.46
C THR A 55 -6.47 -12.39 -14.56
N LYS A 56 -6.68 -13.62 -15.05
CA LYS A 56 -6.24 -14.83 -14.33
C LYS A 56 -4.71 -14.82 -14.13
N GLU A 57 -3.97 -14.35 -15.13
CA GLU A 57 -2.50 -14.28 -15.06
C GLU A 57 -2.01 -13.35 -13.95
N GLU A 58 -2.62 -12.17 -13.77
CA GLU A 58 -2.27 -11.24 -12.68
C GLU A 58 -2.56 -11.86 -11.32
N ILE A 59 -3.69 -12.53 -11.15
CA ILE A 59 -4.04 -13.20 -9.90
C ILE A 59 -3.14 -14.41 -9.63
N ASP A 60 -2.80 -15.19 -10.64
CA ASP A 60 -1.87 -16.33 -10.49
C ASP A 60 -0.45 -15.84 -10.13
N LYS A 61 0.00 -14.68 -10.62
CA LYS A 61 1.25 -14.04 -10.17
C LYS A 61 1.21 -13.67 -8.70
N GLU A 62 0.14 -13.03 -8.22
CA GLU A 62 -0.05 -12.73 -6.78
C GLU A 62 0.02 -14.01 -5.94
N ILE A 63 -0.67 -15.06 -6.37
CA ILE A 63 -0.67 -16.36 -5.68
C ILE A 63 0.75 -16.96 -5.62
N ASN A 64 1.51 -16.86 -6.69
CA ASN A 64 2.89 -17.36 -6.74
C ASN A 64 3.80 -16.58 -5.78
N ILE A 65 3.65 -15.25 -5.70
CA ILE A 65 4.35 -14.43 -4.70
C ILE A 65 4.01 -14.90 -3.29
N ILE A 66 2.74 -15.06 -2.98
CA ILE A 66 2.27 -15.48 -1.65
C ILE A 66 2.78 -16.88 -1.30
N ASN A 67 2.76 -17.83 -2.22
CA ASN A 67 3.30 -19.17 -1.99
C ASN A 67 4.82 -19.14 -1.76
N HIS A 68 5.55 -18.29 -2.49
CA HIS A 68 6.98 -18.09 -2.28
C HIS A 68 7.27 -17.55 -0.87
N LEU A 69 6.58 -16.49 -0.46
CA LEU A 69 6.71 -15.89 0.88
C LEU A 69 6.32 -16.88 2.00
N LYS A 70 5.31 -17.72 1.76
CA LYS A 70 4.91 -18.78 2.70
C LYS A 70 6.03 -19.81 2.92
N ASN A 71 6.77 -20.17 1.87
CA ASN A 71 7.91 -21.10 1.99
C ASN A 71 9.02 -20.51 2.85
N ASP A 72 9.15 -19.18 2.89
CA ASP A 72 10.10 -18.46 3.75
C ASP A 72 9.52 -18.12 5.15
N ASN A 73 8.42 -18.76 5.54
CA ASN A 73 7.73 -18.61 6.83
C ASN A 73 7.24 -17.16 7.09
N ILE A 74 6.91 -16.41 6.04
CA ILE A 74 6.24 -15.12 6.17
C ILE A 74 4.75 -15.38 6.33
N PRO A 75 4.06 -14.75 7.31
CA PRO A 75 2.63 -14.96 7.52
C PRO A 75 1.84 -14.30 6.39
N VAL A 76 1.30 -15.13 5.50
CA VAL A 76 0.52 -14.74 4.32
C VAL A 76 -0.71 -15.65 4.17
N PRO A 77 -1.70 -15.30 3.32
CA PRO A 77 -2.86 -16.15 3.06
C PRO A 77 -2.47 -17.56 2.59
N GLU A 78 -3.27 -18.55 2.95
CA GLU A 78 -3.16 -19.90 2.41
C GLU A 78 -4.29 -20.14 1.41
N TYR A 79 -3.93 -20.23 0.13
CA TYR A 79 -4.88 -20.53 -0.95
C TYR A 79 -5.19 -22.02 -1.04
N ILE A 80 -6.43 -22.33 -1.41
CA ILE A 80 -6.94 -23.71 -1.59
C ILE A 80 -6.85 -24.07 -3.06
N LYS A 81 -6.24 -25.21 -3.36
CA LYS A 81 -6.19 -25.73 -4.73
C LYS A 81 -7.54 -26.33 -5.13
N THR A 82 -7.91 -26.10 -6.38
CA THR A 82 -8.99 -26.84 -7.03
C THR A 82 -8.65 -28.33 -7.15
N ILE A 83 -9.63 -29.16 -7.49
CA ILE A 83 -9.39 -30.59 -7.74
C ILE A 83 -8.47 -30.86 -8.94
N THR A 84 -8.27 -29.86 -9.81
CA THR A 84 -7.31 -29.93 -10.95
C THR A 84 -5.92 -29.44 -10.58
N GLY A 85 -5.71 -28.99 -9.33
CA GLY A 85 -4.41 -28.50 -8.85
C GLY A 85 -4.15 -27.00 -9.02
N GLU A 86 -5.04 -26.27 -9.71
CA GLU A 86 -4.97 -24.82 -9.90
C GLU A 86 -5.42 -24.08 -8.62
N TYR A 87 -4.98 -22.83 -8.42
CA TYR A 87 -5.44 -22.00 -7.30
C TYR A 87 -6.57 -21.06 -7.69
N SER A 88 -6.69 -20.73 -8.98
CA SER A 88 -7.69 -19.82 -9.52
C SER A 88 -8.48 -20.46 -10.66
N PHE A 89 -9.69 -20.01 -10.88
CA PHE A 89 -10.49 -20.40 -12.05
C PHE A 89 -11.36 -19.23 -12.52
N ILE A 90 -11.88 -19.33 -13.74
CA ILE A 90 -12.78 -18.32 -14.31
C ILE A 90 -14.22 -18.80 -14.20
N TYR A 91 -15.08 -17.96 -13.66
CA TYR A 91 -16.53 -18.15 -13.63
C TYR A 91 -17.24 -16.88 -14.10
N LYS A 92 -18.08 -17.00 -15.13
CA LYS A 92 -18.79 -15.86 -15.74
C LYS A 92 -17.90 -14.62 -15.98
N ASN A 93 -16.75 -14.84 -16.58
CA ASN A 93 -15.72 -13.83 -16.90
C ASN A 93 -15.03 -13.15 -15.70
N LYS A 94 -15.18 -13.69 -14.51
CA LYS A 94 -14.47 -13.22 -13.32
C LYS A 94 -13.51 -14.27 -12.79
N VAL A 95 -12.38 -13.82 -12.27
CA VAL A 95 -11.40 -14.72 -11.62
C VAL A 95 -11.87 -14.99 -10.19
N ILE A 96 -11.85 -16.24 -9.81
CA ILE A 96 -12.29 -16.74 -8.51
C ILE A 96 -11.15 -17.49 -7.86
N ILE A 97 -10.94 -17.23 -6.57
CA ILE A 97 -10.02 -17.98 -5.72
C ILE A 97 -10.70 -18.36 -4.41
N MET A 98 -10.16 -19.35 -3.74
CA MET A 98 -10.53 -19.68 -2.37
C MET A 98 -9.30 -19.75 -1.48
N GLN A 99 -9.40 -19.20 -0.28
CA GLN A 99 -8.35 -19.23 0.74
C GLN A 99 -8.91 -19.67 2.08
N LYS A 100 -8.04 -20.13 2.99
CA LYS A 100 -8.42 -20.29 4.39
C LYS A 100 -8.80 -18.95 5.00
N PHE A 101 -9.79 -18.95 5.88
CA PHE A 101 -10.07 -17.77 6.68
C PHE A 101 -8.90 -17.45 7.61
N ILE A 102 -8.60 -16.17 7.75
CA ILE A 102 -7.55 -15.69 8.65
C ILE A 102 -8.23 -14.95 9.79
N GLU A 103 -8.17 -15.55 10.96
CA GLU A 103 -8.72 -14.95 12.17
C GLU A 103 -7.94 -13.70 12.58
N GLY A 104 -8.65 -12.64 12.94
CA GLY A 104 -8.02 -11.42 13.40
C GLY A 104 -8.79 -10.16 13.04
N TYR A 105 -8.11 -9.03 13.21
CA TYR A 105 -8.64 -7.71 12.93
C TYR A 105 -7.63 -6.87 12.12
N THR A 106 -8.13 -5.91 11.37
CA THR A 106 -7.31 -4.88 10.73
C THR A 106 -7.23 -3.65 11.64
N MET A 107 -6.05 -3.06 11.77
CA MET A 107 -5.86 -1.82 12.52
C MET A 107 -6.24 -0.61 11.67
N GLU A 108 -6.69 0.43 12.34
CA GLU A 108 -6.78 1.76 11.72
C GLU A 108 -5.38 2.34 11.53
N SER A 109 -5.24 3.19 10.51
CA SER A 109 -3.99 3.94 10.31
C SER A 109 -3.66 4.79 11.55
N ASN A 110 -2.36 4.90 11.82
CA ASN A 110 -1.82 5.75 12.88
C ASN A 110 -2.29 5.36 14.30
N THR A 111 -2.39 4.06 14.55
CA THR A 111 -2.73 3.51 15.88
C THR A 111 -1.73 2.46 16.38
N GLY A 112 -0.58 2.32 15.70
CA GLY A 112 0.40 1.28 16.03
C GLY A 112 1.07 1.49 17.37
N LYS A 113 1.15 0.42 18.17
CA LYS A 113 2.00 0.36 19.38
C LYS A 113 3.46 0.23 18.95
N TYR A 114 4.39 0.60 19.81
CA TYR A 114 5.83 0.55 19.52
C TYR A 114 6.28 -0.84 19.01
N ASP A 115 5.88 -1.91 19.69
CA ASP A 115 6.25 -3.28 19.26
C ASP A 115 5.66 -3.65 17.90
N GLN A 116 4.46 -3.17 17.56
CA GLN A 116 3.83 -3.39 16.26
C GLN A 116 4.53 -2.61 15.15
N ILE A 117 5.04 -1.40 15.46
CA ILE A 117 5.88 -0.62 14.56
C ILE A 117 7.16 -1.40 14.21
N LEU A 118 7.85 -1.95 15.21
CA LEU A 118 9.07 -2.72 14.97
C LEU A 118 8.80 -4.06 14.27
N GLU A 119 7.69 -4.74 14.61
CA GLU A 119 7.27 -5.96 13.92
C GLU A 119 6.96 -5.71 12.43
N SER A 120 6.32 -4.56 12.12
CA SER A 120 6.10 -4.14 10.73
C SER A 120 7.42 -3.93 9.97
N ALA A 121 8.43 -3.30 10.60
CA ALA A 121 9.75 -3.13 9.99
C ALA A 121 10.43 -4.48 9.70
N GLU A 122 10.31 -5.40 10.64
CA GLU A 122 10.87 -6.75 10.53
C GLU A 122 10.29 -7.51 9.34
N TYR A 123 8.95 -7.52 9.23
CA TYR A 123 8.30 -8.22 8.12
C TYR A 123 8.52 -7.54 6.77
N LEU A 124 8.59 -6.22 6.70
CA LEU A 124 8.96 -5.52 5.46
C LEU A 124 10.35 -5.96 4.99
N GLY A 125 11.33 -5.99 5.90
CA GLY A 125 12.68 -6.44 5.58
C GLY A 125 12.72 -7.91 5.14
N LYS A 126 12.01 -8.81 5.83
CA LYS A 126 11.89 -10.23 5.46
C LYS A 126 11.25 -10.41 4.08
N ILE A 127 10.15 -9.68 3.79
CA ILE A 127 9.46 -9.74 2.49
C ILE A 127 10.40 -9.33 1.38
N ILE A 128 11.03 -8.16 1.48
CA ILE A 128 11.93 -7.66 0.43
C ILE A 128 13.08 -8.64 0.21
N LYS A 129 13.68 -9.17 1.27
CA LYS A 129 14.74 -10.17 1.17
C LYS A 129 14.28 -11.47 0.50
N SER A 130 13.10 -11.98 0.85
CA SER A 130 12.51 -13.16 0.24
C SER A 130 12.24 -12.95 -1.26
N LEU A 131 11.67 -11.80 -1.63
CA LEU A 131 11.35 -11.48 -3.02
C LEU A 131 12.59 -11.34 -3.93
N GLU A 132 13.81 -11.26 -3.41
CA GLU A 132 15.04 -11.29 -4.21
C GLU A 132 15.27 -12.65 -4.89
N THR A 133 14.75 -13.72 -4.32
CA THR A 133 14.90 -15.09 -4.83
C THR A 133 13.69 -15.56 -5.65
N LEU A 134 12.79 -14.65 -5.99
CA LEU A 134 11.62 -14.94 -6.80
C LEU A 134 12.05 -15.38 -8.22
N GLU A 135 11.51 -16.49 -8.72
CA GLU A 135 11.92 -17.08 -9.99
C GLU A 135 11.41 -16.33 -11.24
N PHE A 136 10.57 -15.31 -11.06
CA PHE A 136 10.04 -14.48 -12.15
C PHE A 136 10.18 -12.99 -11.83
N GLU A 137 10.20 -12.17 -12.87
CA GLU A 137 10.34 -10.72 -12.72
C GLU A 137 9.03 -10.05 -12.31
N LEU A 138 9.12 -9.14 -11.34
CA LEU A 138 8.04 -8.23 -11.01
C LEU A 138 8.05 -7.00 -11.92
N PRO A 139 6.89 -6.35 -12.14
CA PRO A 139 6.84 -5.10 -12.88
C PRO A 139 7.79 -4.06 -12.26
N SER A 140 8.50 -3.33 -13.10
CA SER A 140 9.32 -2.20 -12.63
C SER A 140 8.49 -0.94 -12.53
N ASN A 141 8.51 -0.30 -11.36
CA ASN A 141 7.95 1.03 -11.17
C ASN A 141 9.11 2.03 -11.18
N ASP A 142 9.38 2.60 -12.36
CA ASP A 142 10.40 3.63 -12.50
C ASP A 142 9.91 4.95 -11.91
N VAL A 143 10.47 5.30 -10.76
CA VAL A 143 10.16 6.56 -10.06
C VAL A 143 11.01 7.74 -10.55
N SER A 144 11.93 7.55 -11.49
CA SER A 144 12.81 8.62 -11.99
C SER A 144 12.01 9.76 -12.59
N SER A 145 10.88 9.47 -13.20
CA SER A 145 9.96 10.49 -13.72
C SER A 145 9.33 11.35 -12.63
N TRP A 146 9.18 10.88 -11.39
CA TRP A 146 8.45 11.60 -10.35
C TRP A 146 9.09 12.94 -9.99
N TYR A 147 10.42 13.01 -10.06
CA TYR A 147 11.22 14.20 -9.73
C TYR A 147 11.76 14.95 -10.95
N SER A 148 11.34 14.59 -12.16
CA SER A 148 11.66 15.39 -13.32
C SER A 148 10.92 16.74 -13.31
N SER A 149 11.57 17.81 -13.77
CA SER A 149 10.94 19.13 -13.85
C SER A 149 9.64 19.11 -14.69
N GLU A 150 9.58 18.26 -15.72
CA GLU A 150 8.39 18.08 -16.54
C GLU A 150 7.21 17.52 -15.73
N THR A 151 7.43 16.41 -15.02
CA THR A 151 6.38 15.78 -14.18
C THR A 151 5.96 16.67 -13.01
N ILE A 152 6.90 17.41 -12.42
CA ILE A 152 6.57 18.40 -11.38
C ILE A 152 5.67 19.51 -11.96
N ASN A 153 5.99 20.04 -13.15
CA ASN A 153 5.15 21.04 -13.82
C ASN A 153 3.76 20.50 -14.18
N GLU A 154 3.67 19.25 -14.66
CA GLU A 154 2.38 18.59 -14.86
C GLU A 154 1.57 18.45 -13.56
N SER A 155 2.24 18.14 -12.46
CA SER A 155 1.61 18.01 -11.15
C SER A 155 1.07 19.35 -10.65
N ILE A 156 1.81 20.43 -10.86
CA ILE A 156 1.35 21.82 -10.62
C ILE A 156 0.11 22.11 -11.46
N ALA A 157 0.17 21.86 -12.77
CA ALA A 157 -0.94 22.12 -13.68
C ALA A 157 -2.21 21.31 -13.32
N LYS A 158 -2.04 20.06 -12.85
CA LYS A 158 -3.17 19.22 -12.34
C LYS A 158 -3.84 19.85 -11.12
N GLN A 159 -3.05 20.43 -10.20
CA GLN A 159 -3.59 21.10 -9.00
C GLN A 159 -4.25 22.44 -9.35
N GLU A 160 -3.64 23.26 -10.23
CA GLU A 160 -4.24 24.48 -10.74
C GLU A 160 -5.58 24.23 -11.47
N LYS A 161 -5.64 23.14 -12.26
CA LYS A 161 -6.90 22.72 -12.91
C LYS A 161 -7.98 22.36 -11.89
N LEU A 162 -7.59 21.82 -10.74
CA LEU A 162 -8.54 21.51 -9.67
C LEU A 162 -8.99 22.77 -8.94
N LEU A 163 -8.08 23.73 -8.67
CA LEU A 163 -8.39 25.03 -8.09
C LEU A 163 -9.40 25.81 -8.93
N LYS A 164 -9.32 25.75 -10.27
CA LYS A 164 -10.29 26.41 -11.18
C LYS A 164 -11.72 25.84 -11.09
N LYS A 165 -11.92 24.70 -10.40
CA LYS A 165 -13.23 24.05 -10.24
C LYS A 165 -13.90 24.35 -8.91
N ILE A 166 -13.23 25.03 -8.00
CA ILE A 166 -13.69 25.30 -6.64
C ILE A 166 -13.53 26.78 -6.34
N SER A 167 -14.37 27.29 -5.43
CA SER A 167 -14.19 28.62 -4.83
C SER A 167 -13.50 28.49 -3.48
N ILE A 168 -12.86 29.57 -3.04
CA ILE A 168 -12.25 29.63 -1.71
C ILE A 168 -13.33 29.66 -0.62
N GLU A 169 -14.51 30.22 -0.92
CA GLU A 169 -15.64 30.32 -0.01
C GLU A 169 -16.26 28.96 0.30
N ASP A 170 -16.41 28.09 -0.74
CA ASP A 170 -17.03 26.79 -0.60
C ASP A 170 -16.05 25.73 -0.07
N TYR A 171 -14.75 25.85 -0.42
CA TYR A 171 -13.72 24.85 -0.10
C TYR A 171 -12.44 25.48 0.48
N PRO A 172 -12.50 26.29 1.54
CA PRO A 172 -11.36 27.09 2.00
C PRO A 172 -10.12 26.26 2.34
N GLN A 173 -10.30 25.12 3.00
CA GLN A 173 -9.17 24.26 3.39
C GLN A 173 -8.56 23.54 2.19
N ILE A 174 -9.38 23.01 1.27
CA ILE A 174 -8.88 22.34 0.05
C ILE A 174 -8.13 23.35 -0.82
N TYR A 175 -8.68 24.55 -0.97
CA TYR A 175 -8.05 25.62 -1.74
C TYR A 175 -6.67 25.98 -1.17
N LYS A 176 -6.58 26.19 0.14
CA LYS A 176 -5.32 26.44 0.84
C LYS A 176 -4.32 25.31 0.65
N ASP A 177 -4.74 24.06 0.85
CA ASP A 177 -3.86 22.91 0.77
C ASP A 177 -3.30 22.70 -0.64
N LEU A 178 -4.10 22.91 -1.68
CA LEU A 178 -3.64 22.85 -3.06
C LEU A 178 -2.65 23.98 -3.38
N MET A 179 -2.90 25.21 -2.91
CA MET A 179 -1.97 26.34 -3.06
C MET A 179 -0.63 26.08 -2.35
N ASP A 180 -0.68 25.55 -1.11
CA ASP A 180 0.52 25.19 -0.36
C ASP A 180 1.34 24.10 -1.10
N LYS A 181 0.67 23.09 -1.64
CA LYS A 181 1.32 22.03 -2.44
C LYS A 181 1.94 22.55 -3.71
N ILE A 182 1.28 23.47 -4.43
CA ILE A 182 1.83 24.12 -5.62
C ILE A 182 3.11 24.88 -5.25
N SER A 183 3.08 25.67 -4.18
CA SER A 183 4.25 26.43 -3.72
C SER A 183 5.42 25.52 -3.33
N MET A 184 5.13 24.41 -2.62
CA MET A 184 6.15 23.42 -2.26
C MET A 184 6.72 22.71 -3.50
N LEU A 185 5.89 22.35 -4.50
CA LEU A 185 6.35 21.74 -5.75
C LEU A 185 7.26 22.68 -6.54
N GLN A 186 6.92 23.96 -6.63
CA GLN A 186 7.74 24.96 -7.27
C GLN A 186 9.10 25.07 -6.56
N TYR A 187 9.10 25.15 -5.23
CA TYR A 187 10.33 25.22 -4.45
C TYR A 187 11.19 23.96 -4.65
N VAL A 188 10.59 22.77 -4.61
CA VAL A 188 11.29 21.48 -4.83
C VAL A 188 11.92 21.45 -6.22
N ARG A 189 11.18 21.84 -7.27
CA ARG A 189 11.70 21.90 -8.64
C ARG A 189 12.91 22.81 -8.79
N ASP A 190 12.87 23.96 -8.12
CA ASP A 190 13.85 25.02 -8.33
C ASP A 190 15.07 24.92 -7.42
N ASN A 191 14.97 24.16 -6.30
CA ASN A 191 16.00 24.15 -5.25
C ASN A 191 16.56 22.76 -4.89
N PHE A 192 15.87 21.65 -5.25
CA PHE A 192 16.34 20.32 -4.86
C PHE A 192 17.22 19.72 -5.96
N ASP A 193 18.38 19.18 -5.54
CA ASP A 193 19.25 18.39 -6.41
C ASP A 193 18.93 16.89 -6.29
N PHE A 194 18.38 16.33 -7.35
CA PHE A 194 18.01 14.93 -7.47
C PHE A 194 19.03 14.06 -8.21
N SER A 195 20.19 14.60 -8.58
CA SER A 195 21.19 13.92 -9.41
C SER A 195 21.63 12.56 -8.84
N ASP A 196 21.66 12.43 -7.52
CA ASP A 196 22.08 11.21 -6.83
C ASP A 196 20.92 10.22 -6.55
N MET A 197 19.67 10.54 -6.89
CA MET A 197 18.54 9.62 -6.64
C MET A 197 18.59 8.35 -7.48
N ASN A 198 19.35 8.34 -8.56
CA ASN A 198 19.65 7.13 -9.35
C ASN A 198 20.52 6.09 -8.59
N LYS A 199 21.05 6.47 -7.41
CA LYS A 199 21.86 5.60 -6.52
C LYS A 199 21.04 4.92 -5.42
N LEU A 200 19.72 5.13 -5.40
CA LEU A 200 18.81 4.48 -4.48
C LEU A 200 18.81 2.95 -4.70
N THR A 201 18.69 2.21 -3.61
CA THR A 201 18.54 0.76 -3.65
C THR A 201 17.17 0.39 -4.23
N ILE A 202 17.19 -0.30 -5.38
CA ILE A 202 16.00 -0.75 -6.11
C ILE A 202 15.89 -2.26 -5.94
N MET A 203 14.77 -2.73 -5.35
CA MET A 203 14.51 -4.15 -5.13
C MET A 203 13.03 -4.46 -5.34
N ASN A 204 12.71 -5.75 -5.40
CA ASN A 204 11.34 -6.23 -5.36
C ASN A 204 10.72 -5.89 -3.99
N THR A 205 9.51 -5.37 -4.01
CA THR A 205 8.80 -4.97 -2.78
C THR A 205 7.30 -5.24 -2.91
N HIS A 206 6.56 -5.12 -1.82
CA HIS A 206 5.10 -5.32 -1.77
C HIS A 206 4.34 -4.29 -2.65
N GLY A 207 4.85 -3.07 -2.75
CA GLY A 207 4.27 -1.99 -3.55
C GLY A 207 3.09 -1.26 -2.90
N ASP A 208 2.49 -1.82 -1.85
CA ASP A 208 1.42 -1.19 -1.04
C ASP A 208 1.50 -1.57 0.44
N TYR A 209 2.69 -1.94 0.94
CA TYR A 209 2.88 -2.35 2.33
C TYR A 209 2.48 -1.24 3.30
N SER A 210 1.53 -1.56 4.15
CA SER A 210 1.06 -0.65 5.21
C SER A 210 0.25 -1.42 6.25
N VAL A 211 0.00 -0.80 7.39
CA VAL A 211 -0.84 -1.36 8.46
C VAL A 211 -2.23 -1.81 7.98
N LEU A 212 -2.74 -1.24 6.90
CA LEU A 212 -4.04 -1.61 6.30
C LEU A 212 -4.02 -2.98 5.63
N GLN A 213 -2.83 -3.50 5.32
CA GLN A 213 -2.63 -4.82 4.71
C GLN A 213 -2.28 -5.90 5.74
N PHE A 214 -2.40 -5.58 7.04
CA PHE A 214 -2.11 -6.54 8.10
C PHE A 214 -3.38 -7.04 8.78
N ILE A 215 -3.42 -8.34 9.01
CA ILE A 215 -4.40 -8.97 9.90
C ILE A 215 -3.68 -9.28 11.21
N TYR A 216 -4.13 -8.67 12.30
CA TYR A 216 -3.58 -8.85 13.64
C TYR A 216 -4.39 -9.87 14.43
N LYS A 217 -3.69 -10.69 15.22
CA LYS A 217 -4.28 -11.55 16.25
C LYS A 217 -3.42 -11.45 17.50
N ASN A 218 -4.03 -11.17 18.64
CA ASN A 218 -3.31 -10.98 19.92
C ASN A 218 -2.17 -9.94 19.82
N ASP A 219 -2.47 -8.81 19.19
CA ASP A 219 -1.51 -7.71 18.95
C ASP A 219 -0.27 -8.06 18.09
N LYS A 220 -0.28 -9.19 17.40
CA LYS A 220 0.77 -9.64 16.48
C LYS A 220 0.27 -9.77 15.06
N ILE A 221 1.14 -9.56 14.08
CA ILE A 221 0.82 -9.76 12.67
C ILE A 221 0.58 -11.25 12.43
N ASN A 222 -0.67 -11.60 12.12
CA ASN A 222 -1.10 -12.96 11.79
C ASN A 222 -1.10 -13.24 10.29
N ALA A 223 -1.27 -12.20 9.47
CA ALA A 223 -1.06 -12.29 8.02
C ALA A 223 -0.82 -10.92 7.40
N ILE A 224 -0.08 -10.92 6.27
CA ILE A 224 0.13 -9.80 5.38
C ILE A 224 -0.54 -10.16 4.05
N ILE A 225 -1.38 -9.28 3.53
CA ILE A 225 -2.28 -9.53 2.39
C ILE A 225 -2.05 -8.50 1.27
N ASP A 226 -2.66 -8.75 0.09
CA ASP A 226 -2.77 -7.80 -1.03
C ASP A 226 -1.43 -7.49 -1.71
N PHE A 227 -0.79 -8.51 -2.28
CA PHE A 227 0.46 -8.41 -3.05
C PHE A 227 0.25 -8.06 -4.53
N VAL A 228 -0.96 -7.68 -4.93
CA VAL A 228 -1.29 -7.32 -6.32
C VAL A 228 -0.45 -6.17 -6.87
N SER A 229 0.04 -5.29 -5.98
CA SER A 229 0.89 -4.14 -6.31
C SER A 229 2.38 -4.44 -6.26
N ALA A 230 2.78 -5.70 -5.99
CA ALA A 230 4.19 -6.06 -5.86
C ALA A 230 4.97 -5.67 -7.12
N CYS A 231 6.06 -4.93 -6.93
CA CYS A 231 6.85 -4.37 -8.02
C CYS A 231 8.30 -4.14 -7.61
N LYS A 232 9.16 -3.86 -8.58
CA LYS A 232 10.54 -3.44 -8.39
C LYS A 232 10.61 -1.92 -8.34
N MET A 233 11.06 -1.34 -7.22
CA MET A 233 11.16 0.10 -7.05
C MET A 233 12.17 0.49 -5.94
N PRO A 234 12.51 1.79 -5.76
CA PRO A 234 13.29 2.23 -4.62
C PRO A 234 12.61 1.88 -3.29
N ILE A 235 13.23 0.97 -2.52
CA ILE A 235 12.62 0.42 -1.29
C ILE A 235 12.39 1.47 -0.20
N VAL A 236 13.16 2.56 -0.22
CA VAL A 236 13.02 3.64 0.77
C VAL A 236 11.66 4.33 0.72
N TRP A 237 11.01 4.34 -0.44
CA TRP A 237 9.65 4.84 -0.57
C TRP A 237 8.67 4.01 0.28
N GLU A 238 8.78 2.69 0.22
CA GLU A 238 7.89 1.83 0.99
C GLU A 238 8.21 1.83 2.49
N ILE A 239 9.49 1.98 2.85
CA ILE A 239 9.92 2.09 4.25
C ILE A 239 9.24 3.29 4.92
N ILE A 240 9.41 4.50 4.39
CA ILE A 240 8.85 5.70 5.02
C ILE A 240 7.33 5.77 4.89
N ARG A 241 6.77 5.29 3.78
CA ARG A 241 5.33 5.23 3.58
C ARG A 241 4.69 4.29 4.60
N SER A 242 5.17 3.07 4.75
CA SER A 242 4.62 2.11 5.71
C SER A 242 4.74 2.62 7.14
N TYR A 243 5.88 3.21 7.48
CA TYR A 243 6.07 3.84 8.78
C TYR A 243 5.05 4.96 9.03
N SER A 244 4.81 5.83 8.05
CA SER A 244 3.85 6.94 8.18
C SER A 244 2.40 6.50 8.38
N TYR A 245 2.04 5.27 7.98
CA TYR A 245 0.69 4.73 8.20
C TYR A 245 0.52 4.02 9.54
N ILE A 246 1.60 3.59 10.19
CA ILE A 246 1.53 2.91 11.48
C ILE A 246 1.85 3.85 12.65
N ASP A 247 2.69 4.88 12.46
CA ASP A 247 3.11 5.83 13.50
C ASP A 247 1.92 6.66 14.02
N PRO A 248 1.59 6.63 15.33
CA PRO A 248 0.51 7.43 15.91
C PRO A 248 0.67 8.94 15.73
N LYS A 249 1.90 9.46 15.70
CA LYS A 249 2.14 10.90 15.48
C LYS A 249 1.77 11.35 14.08
N ALA A 250 1.78 10.44 13.11
CA ALA A 250 1.43 10.78 11.75
C ALA A 250 -0.06 11.11 11.58
N LYS A 251 -0.94 10.74 12.50
CA LYS A 251 -2.33 11.20 12.54
C LYS A 251 -2.44 12.73 12.49
N ASP A 252 -1.49 13.42 13.15
CA ASP A 252 -1.41 14.88 13.15
C ASP A 252 -0.48 15.44 12.05
N GLY A 253 -0.05 14.58 11.13
CA GLY A 253 0.86 14.92 10.03
C GLY A 253 2.33 15.03 10.44
N LYS A 254 2.73 14.47 11.58
CA LYS A 254 4.11 14.51 12.08
C LYS A 254 4.70 13.10 12.07
N ILE A 255 6.01 12.98 11.89
CA ILE A 255 6.73 11.71 12.02
C ILE A 255 7.54 11.71 13.32
N ASP A 256 7.44 10.63 14.11
CA ASP A 256 8.37 10.40 15.20
C ASP A 256 9.72 9.93 14.64
N ILE A 257 10.67 10.87 14.51
CA ILE A 257 11.97 10.59 13.89
C ILE A 257 12.76 9.54 14.70
N ASN A 258 12.63 9.50 16.03
CA ASN A 258 13.34 8.50 16.83
C ASN A 258 12.78 7.09 16.58
N ASN A 259 11.47 6.94 16.53
CA ASN A 259 10.86 5.65 16.19
C ASN A 259 11.12 5.27 14.73
N LEU A 260 11.19 6.22 13.79
CA LEU A 260 11.62 5.96 12.41
C LEU A 260 13.05 5.40 12.37
N VAL A 261 13.97 5.94 13.16
CA VAL A 261 15.35 5.40 13.27
C VAL A 261 15.31 3.94 13.72
N GLU A 262 14.55 3.61 14.76
CA GLU A 262 14.45 2.22 15.23
C GLU A 262 13.77 1.31 14.19
N TYR A 263 12.75 1.81 13.48
CA TYR A 263 12.13 1.11 12.35
C TYR A 263 13.16 0.76 11.27
N VAL A 264 13.95 1.76 10.85
CA VAL A 264 15.00 1.59 9.83
C VAL A 264 16.10 0.63 10.31
N LYS A 265 16.52 0.71 11.58
CA LYS A 265 17.49 -0.25 12.15
C LYS A 265 16.99 -1.69 12.14
N VAL A 266 15.72 -1.92 12.50
CA VAL A 266 15.12 -3.26 12.45
C VAL A 266 15.06 -3.77 11.03
N PHE A 267 14.59 -2.96 10.08
CA PHE A 267 14.56 -3.26 8.65
C PHE A 267 15.96 -3.61 8.12
N SER A 268 16.97 -2.82 8.48
CA SER A 268 18.36 -2.96 8.00
C SER A 268 19.05 -4.25 8.45
N LYS A 269 18.47 -5.00 9.39
CA LYS A 269 18.94 -6.36 9.73
C LYS A 269 18.74 -7.36 8.58
N TYR A 270 17.82 -7.08 7.66
CA TYR A 270 17.44 -7.97 6.55
C TYR A 270 17.93 -7.45 5.20
N VAL A 271 17.92 -6.13 5.00
CA VAL A 271 18.27 -5.47 3.74
C VAL A 271 19.22 -4.31 4.02
N LYS A 272 20.37 -4.32 3.36
CA LYS A 272 21.37 -3.27 3.53
C LYS A 272 20.96 -2.01 2.76
N LEU A 273 20.90 -0.89 3.47
CA LEU A 273 20.71 0.44 2.91
C LEU A 273 22.04 1.16 2.72
N ASN A 274 22.11 2.02 1.71
CA ASN A 274 23.26 2.88 1.46
C ASN A 274 22.99 4.33 1.90
N LYS A 275 24.01 5.18 1.89
CA LYS A 275 23.89 6.59 2.33
C LYS A 275 22.88 7.41 1.52
N TYR A 276 22.65 7.07 0.26
CA TYR A 276 21.66 7.75 -0.59
C TYR A 276 20.25 7.36 -0.24
N ASP A 277 20.04 6.11 0.20
CA ASP A 277 18.77 5.64 0.73
C ASP A 277 18.35 6.49 1.94
N PHE A 278 19.26 6.72 2.89
CA PHE A 278 18.98 7.57 4.04
C PHE A 278 18.77 9.04 3.65
N LYS A 279 19.59 9.55 2.71
CA LYS A 279 19.48 10.93 2.23
C LYS A 279 18.14 11.21 1.58
N PHE A 280 17.66 10.33 0.71
CA PHE A 280 16.51 10.61 -0.16
C PHE A 280 15.20 9.96 0.27
N MET A 281 15.16 9.16 1.34
CA MET A 281 13.95 8.51 1.83
C MET A 281 12.76 9.46 1.97
N SER A 282 12.95 10.55 2.70
CA SER A 282 11.90 11.56 2.93
C SER A 282 11.57 12.36 1.67
N TYR A 283 12.55 12.69 0.87
CA TYR A 283 12.35 13.48 -0.35
C TYR A 283 11.55 12.72 -1.40
N LEU A 284 11.84 11.44 -1.62
CA LEU A 284 11.09 10.63 -2.59
C LEU A 284 9.61 10.52 -2.22
N TYR A 285 9.31 10.28 -0.95
CA TYR A 285 7.93 10.20 -0.49
C TYR A 285 7.24 11.57 -0.53
N LEU A 286 7.93 12.64 -0.15
CA LEU A 286 7.43 14.01 -0.25
C LEU A 286 6.96 14.35 -1.67
N ILE A 287 7.78 14.06 -2.68
CA ILE A 287 7.44 14.33 -4.09
C ILE A 287 6.17 13.58 -4.49
N GLN A 288 6.07 12.30 -4.15
CA GLN A 288 4.89 11.50 -4.44
C GLN A 288 3.62 12.06 -3.77
N LEU A 289 3.73 12.50 -2.51
CA LEU A 289 2.63 13.12 -1.78
C LEU A 289 2.23 14.46 -2.38
N LEU A 290 3.20 15.32 -2.71
CA LEU A 290 2.97 16.64 -3.32
C LEU A 290 2.28 16.51 -4.67
N SER A 291 2.70 15.56 -5.51
CA SER A 291 2.15 15.37 -6.86
C SER A 291 0.72 14.83 -6.87
N SER A 292 0.26 14.23 -5.78
CA SER A 292 -1.04 13.57 -5.71
C SER A 292 -2.18 14.56 -5.45
N THR A 293 -3.25 14.48 -6.25
CA THR A 293 -4.54 15.14 -5.99
C THR A 293 -5.60 14.15 -5.48
N PHE A 294 -5.21 12.91 -5.20
CA PHE A 294 -6.13 11.87 -4.72
C PHE A 294 -6.78 12.28 -3.39
N GLY A 295 -8.06 12.02 -3.30
CA GLY A 295 -8.93 12.42 -2.20
C GLY A 295 -9.61 13.76 -2.49
N TYR A 296 -8.87 14.83 -2.76
CA TYR A 296 -9.46 16.13 -3.14
C TYR A 296 -10.27 16.03 -4.44
N LYS A 297 -9.69 15.46 -5.49
CA LYS A 297 -10.37 15.29 -6.78
C LYS A 297 -11.66 14.49 -6.66
N GLN A 298 -11.64 13.42 -5.85
CA GLN A 298 -12.80 12.56 -5.64
C GLN A 298 -13.89 13.25 -4.82
N TYR A 299 -13.51 13.96 -3.76
CA TYR A 299 -14.45 14.69 -2.91
C TYR A 299 -15.10 15.86 -3.65
N ILE A 300 -14.34 16.63 -4.44
CA ILE A 300 -14.90 17.72 -5.27
C ILE A 300 -15.89 17.18 -6.31
N ALA A 301 -15.66 15.97 -6.84
CA ALA A 301 -16.59 15.33 -7.78
C ALA A 301 -17.83 14.74 -7.08
N ASP A 302 -17.71 14.35 -5.80
CA ASP A 302 -18.76 13.70 -5.03
C ASP A 302 -18.50 13.95 -3.53
N ASN A 303 -19.20 14.91 -2.96
CA ASN A 303 -19.02 15.36 -1.58
C ASN A 303 -19.40 14.30 -0.51
N SER A 304 -19.99 13.19 -0.89
CA SER A 304 -20.25 12.06 0.01
C SER A 304 -18.97 11.29 0.39
N LYS A 305 -17.87 11.49 -0.35
CA LYS A 305 -16.58 10.81 -0.17
C LYS A 305 -15.72 11.46 0.92
N THR A 306 -16.29 11.67 2.10
CA THR A 306 -15.62 12.35 3.21
C THR A 306 -14.38 11.61 3.71
N SER A 307 -14.39 10.28 3.75
CA SER A 307 -13.21 9.48 4.13
C SER A 307 -12.00 9.69 3.21
N LEU A 308 -12.24 9.92 1.91
CA LEU A 308 -11.16 10.26 0.96
C LEU A 308 -10.65 11.68 1.18
N LEU A 309 -11.52 12.60 1.61
CA LEU A 309 -11.11 13.95 1.99
C LEU A 309 -10.23 13.93 3.24
N ASP A 310 -10.63 13.20 4.27
CA ASP A 310 -9.84 13.04 5.51
C ASP A 310 -8.46 12.46 5.20
N PHE A 311 -8.41 11.48 4.31
CA PHE A 311 -7.16 10.91 3.82
C PHE A 311 -6.30 11.94 3.07
N ALA A 312 -6.88 12.80 2.25
CA ALA A 312 -6.15 13.87 1.56
C ALA A 312 -5.60 14.90 2.55
N PHE A 313 -6.36 15.27 3.58
CA PHE A 313 -5.90 16.16 4.65
C PHE A 313 -4.74 15.57 5.44
N PHE A 314 -4.82 14.29 5.83
CA PHE A 314 -3.73 13.57 6.45
C PHE A 314 -2.44 13.65 5.60
N ARG A 315 -2.54 13.31 4.33
CA ARG A 315 -1.39 13.33 3.41
C ARG A 315 -0.81 14.73 3.21
N THR A 316 -1.64 15.77 3.19
CA THR A 316 -1.18 17.14 3.04
C THR A 316 -0.50 17.68 4.31
N LYS A 317 -1.00 17.32 5.49
CA LYS A 317 -0.28 17.62 6.74
C LYS A 317 1.10 16.95 6.76
N LEU A 318 1.17 15.69 6.32
CA LEU A 318 2.44 14.97 6.22
C LEU A 318 3.38 15.59 5.18
N CYS A 319 2.87 16.10 4.05
CA CYS A 319 3.67 16.86 3.09
C CYS A 319 4.37 18.05 3.76
N LYS A 320 3.63 18.86 4.51
CA LYS A 320 4.15 20.05 5.20
C LYS A 320 5.27 19.67 6.17
N PHE A 321 5.05 18.65 6.97
CA PHE A 321 6.06 18.16 7.91
C PHE A 321 7.32 17.65 7.19
N LEU A 322 7.16 16.83 6.15
CA LEU A 322 8.31 16.30 5.41
C LEU A 322 9.05 17.41 4.66
N PHE A 323 8.36 18.40 4.12
CA PHE A 323 8.98 19.53 3.46
C PHE A 323 9.90 20.34 4.41
N GLU A 324 9.44 20.55 5.64
CA GLU A 324 10.17 21.28 6.67
C GLU A 324 11.29 20.46 7.33
N ASN A 325 11.19 19.12 7.35
CA ASN A 325 12.04 18.25 8.17
C ASN A 325 12.83 17.22 7.36
N ALA A 326 12.74 17.18 6.01
CA ALA A 326 13.38 16.15 5.19
C ALA A 326 14.90 16.07 5.43
N GLU A 327 15.57 17.21 5.54
CA GLU A 327 17.00 17.27 5.81
C GLU A 327 17.36 16.78 7.22
N ILE A 328 16.55 17.13 8.22
CA ILE A 328 16.73 16.66 9.61
C ILE A 328 16.58 15.15 9.67
N ILE A 329 15.56 14.58 8.99
CA ILE A 329 15.34 13.13 8.92
C ILE A 329 16.56 12.47 8.23
N ALA A 330 17.00 13.00 7.09
CA ALA A 330 18.14 12.46 6.34
C ALA A 330 19.40 12.43 7.19
N ASN A 331 19.76 13.55 7.81
CA ASN A 331 20.95 13.66 8.66
C ASN A 331 20.87 12.72 9.86
N THR A 332 19.70 12.62 10.51
CA THR A 332 19.49 11.73 11.65
C THR A 332 19.64 10.25 11.25
N LEU A 333 19.07 9.85 10.08
CA LEU A 333 19.20 8.49 9.58
C LEU A 333 20.65 8.17 9.19
N ILE A 334 21.38 9.09 8.54
CA ILE A 334 22.80 8.93 8.22
C ILE A 334 23.62 8.76 9.50
N GLU A 335 23.40 9.58 10.52
CA GLU A 335 24.14 9.52 11.79
C GLU A 335 23.89 8.21 12.55
N LYS A 336 22.65 7.74 12.60
CA LYS A 336 22.23 6.67 13.51
C LYS A 336 22.06 5.29 12.86
N CYS A 337 22.02 5.21 11.52
CA CYS A 337 21.74 3.96 10.79
C CYS A 337 22.83 3.59 9.77
N SER A 338 23.82 4.46 9.50
CA SER A 338 24.94 4.16 8.55
C SER A 338 25.97 3.22 9.13
#